data_f28635d779ad1c21ad41c2abd6c8fa0e
#
_entry.id   f28635d779ad1c21ad41c2abd6c8fa0e
#
_cell.length_a   1.000
_cell.length_b   1.000
_cell.length_c   1.000
_cell.angle_alpha   90.00
_cell.angle_beta   90.00
_cell.angle_gamma   90.00
#
_symmetry.space_group_name_H-M   'P 1'
#
loop_
_entity.id
_entity.type
_entity.pdbx_description
1 polymer ?
#
loop_
_entity_poly.entity_id
_entity_poly.type
_entity_poly.pdbx_seq_one_letter_code
_entity_poly.pdbx_strand_id
1 'polypeptide(L)'
;EIGEKLEVADESLVDLKRAAELSKADLTTKMVIEFTELQGTIGSIYSKLQGEKPLVSQAIFEQYLPRLAGDELPETTIGSILALADKIDTIVGLFAIGLIPTGSQDPFALRRLSIGVVNILKDKNWDLSLSDIVDHALYTYVQENNLTFNYEEVKEKILDYFRARIKNILEDMNIRYDIIQGVIAS
;
A
#
# COMPACT_ATOMS: atom_id res chain seq x y z
N GLU A 1 13.24 -2.65 -1.34
CA GLU A 1 13.59 -1.29 -0.94
C GLU A 1 12.94 -0.86 0.38
N ILE A 2 11.57 -0.87 0.54
CA ILE A 2 10.96 -0.46 1.82
C ILE A 2 11.54 -1.26 2.98
N GLY A 3 11.66 -2.58 2.85
CA GLY A 3 12.26 -3.43 3.89
C GLY A 3 13.72 -3.12 4.17
N GLU A 4 14.48 -2.74 3.17
CA GLU A 4 15.88 -2.32 3.30
C GLU A 4 15.99 -0.95 4.01
N LYS A 5 15.14 0.02 3.65
CA LYS A 5 15.06 1.32 4.34
C LYS A 5 14.68 1.19 5.82
N LEU A 6 13.89 0.17 6.15
CA LEU A 6 13.48 -0.16 7.52
C LEU A 6 14.48 -1.07 8.25
N GLU A 7 15.63 -1.38 7.64
CA GLU A 7 16.68 -2.24 8.20
C GLU A 7 16.13 -3.61 8.68
N VAL A 8 15.15 -4.15 7.92
CA VAL A 8 14.57 -5.45 8.23
C VAL A 8 15.63 -6.54 8.09
N ALA A 9 15.70 -7.48 9.05
CA ALA A 9 16.66 -8.56 9.05
C ALA A 9 16.60 -9.40 7.75
N ASP A 10 17.77 -9.86 7.27
CA ASP A 10 17.90 -10.60 5.99
C ASP A 10 16.93 -11.77 5.87
N GLU A 11 16.72 -12.53 6.95
CA GLU A 11 15.77 -13.65 6.95
C GLU A 11 14.34 -13.16 6.68
N SER A 12 13.94 -12.06 7.29
CA SER A 12 12.62 -11.45 7.07
C SER A 12 12.49 -10.84 5.67
N LEU A 13 13.60 -10.34 5.08
CA LEU A 13 13.59 -9.90 3.68
C LEU A 13 13.36 -11.06 2.70
N VAL A 14 13.92 -12.24 2.99
CA VAL A 14 13.64 -13.46 2.20
C VAL A 14 12.16 -13.81 2.28
N ASP A 15 11.59 -13.81 3.47
CA ASP A 15 10.17 -14.11 3.68
C ASP A 15 9.26 -13.04 3.05
N LEU A 16 9.63 -11.76 3.11
CA LEU A 16 8.93 -10.66 2.44
C LEU A 16 8.94 -10.84 0.91
N LYS A 17 10.10 -11.15 0.32
CA LYS A 17 10.19 -11.42 -1.12
C LYS A 17 9.31 -12.60 -1.51
N ARG A 18 9.33 -13.68 -0.72
CA ARG A 18 8.48 -14.85 -0.97
C ARG A 18 6.99 -14.51 -0.88
N ALA A 19 6.59 -13.73 0.12
CA ALA A 19 5.21 -13.26 0.26
C ALA A 19 4.79 -12.37 -0.92
N ALA A 20 5.68 -11.50 -1.42
CA ALA A 20 5.43 -10.66 -2.59
C ALA A 20 5.26 -11.49 -3.87
N GLU A 21 6.07 -12.52 -4.10
CA GLU A 21 5.95 -13.43 -5.24
C GLU A 21 4.59 -14.18 -5.27
N LEU A 22 4.08 -14.52 -4.09
CA LEU A 22 2.82 -15.23 -3.94
C LEU A 22 1.62 -14.30 -3.77
N SER A 23 1.88 -13.01 -3.64
CA SER A 23 0.83 -12.02 -3.49
C SER A 23 -0.14 -12.06 -4.67
N LYS A 24 -1.44 -11.93 -4.38
CA LYS A 24 -2.52 -11.97 -5.37
C LYS A 24 -2.67 -13.28 -6.16
N ALA A 25 -1.89 -14.33 -5.88
CA ALA A 25 -2.04 -15.63 -6.53
C ALA A 25 -3.43 -16.26 -6.26
N ASP A 26 -4.03 -15.94 -5.13
CA ASP A 26 -5.39 -16.35 -4.75
C ASP A 26 -6.47 -15.83 -5.71
N LEU A 27 -6.26 -14.67 -6.35
CA LEU A 27 -7.20 -14.11 -7.34
C LEU A 27 -7.41 -15.01 -8.55
N THR A 28 -6.49 -15.94 -8.82
CA THR A 28 -6.60 -16.91 -9.92
C THR A 28 -7.37 -18.17 -9.53
N THR A 29 -7.72 -18.32 -8.25
CA THR A 29 -8.41 -19.49 -7.74
C THR A 29 -9.91 -19.40 -7.99
N LYS A 30 -10.56 -20.54 -8.28
CA LYS A 30 -12.01 -20.60 -8.42
C LYS A 30 -12.75 -20.12 -7.17
N MET A 31 -12.15 -20.33 -6.01
CA MET A 31 -12.73 -19.93 -4.73
C MET A 31 -12.86 -18.40 -4.63
N VAL A 32 -11.82 -17.66 -4.99
CA VAL A 32 -11.86 -16.18 -4.93
C VAL A 32 -12.64 -15.59 -6.10
N ILE A 33 -12.62 -16.25 -7.27
CA ILE A 33 -13.46 -15.85 -8.42
C ILE A 33 -14.95 -15.92 -8.05
N GLU A 34 -15.38 -16.96 -7.34
CA GLU A 34 -16.77 -17.15 -6.92
C GLU A 34 -17.12 -16.33 -5.67
N PHE A 35 -16.18 -16.23 -4.73
CA PHE A 35 -16.35 -15.58 -3.41
C PHE A 35 -15.24 -14.54 -3.22
N THR A 36 -15.43 -13.37 -3.79
CA THR A 36 -14.42 -12.28 -3.82
C THR A 36 -14.04 -11.75 -2.44
N GLU A 37 -14.91 -11.88 -1.46
CA GLU A 37 -14.67 -11.52 -0.05
C GLU A 37 -13.62 -12.41 0.64
N LEU A 38 -13.30 -13.56 0.04
CA LEU A 38 -12.27 -14.48 0.56
C LEU A 38 -10.84 -14.13 0.10
N GLN A 39 -10.64 -13.02 -0.61
CA GLN A 39 -9.31 -12.53 -0.95
C GLN A 39 -8.41 -12.42 0.28
N GLY A 40 -7.16 -12.83 0.14
CA GLY A 40 -6.19 -12.89 1.24
C GLY A 40 -6.39 -14.10 2.14
N THR A 41 -7.60 -14.38 2.59
CA THR A 41 -7.91 -15.54 3.42
C THR A 41 -7.58 -16.85 2.71
N ILE A 42 -8.05 -17.01 1.48
CA ILE A 42 -7.77 -18.21 0.66
C ILE A 42 -6.29 -18.28 0.30
N GLY A 43 -5.65 -17.14 -0.03
CA GLY A 43 -4.21 -17.08 -0.27
C GLY A 43 -3.39 -17.57 0.92
N SER A 44 -3.72 -17.11 2.12
CA SER A 44 -3.09 -17.55 3.37
C SER A 44 -3.32 -19.06 3.65
N ILE A 45 -4.53 -19.56 3.45
CA ILE A 45 -4.85 -20.99 3.66
C ILE A 45 -4.08 -21.87 2.68
N TYR A 46 -4.11 -21.52 1.39
CA TYR A 46 -3.47 -22.32 0.35
C TYR A 46 -1.95 -22.32 0.47
N SER A 47 -1.35 -21.17 0.80
CA SER A 47 0.10 -21.10 1.03
C SER A 47 0.52 -21.97 2.22
N LYS A 48 -0.23 -21.98 3.32
CA LYS A 48 0.00 -22.90 4.47
C LYS A 48 -0.07 -24.36 4.04
N LEU A 49 -1.10 -24.73 3.28
CA LEU A 49 -1.27 -26.12 2.79
C LEU A 49 -0.16 -26.55 1.85
N GLN A 50 0.49 -25.63 1.15
CA GLN A 50 1.62 -25.86 0.26
C GLN A 50 2.98 -25.83 0.98
N GLY A 51 2.99 -25.63 2.30
CA GLY A 51 4.20 -25.69 3.12
C GLY A 51 4.98 -24.39 3.22
N GLU A 52 4.38 -23.27 2.85
CA GLU A 52 5.01 -21.95 3.07
C GLU A 52 5.14 -21.65 4.57
N LYS A 53 6.14 -20.85 4.93
CA LYS A 53 6.34 -20.42 6.32
C LYS A 53 5.09 -19.70 6.86
N PRO A 54 4.74 -19.87 8.14
CA PRO A 54 3.58 -19.20 8.74
C PRO A 54 3.58 -17.68 8.55
N LEU A 55 4.76 -17.04 8.64
CA LEU A 55 4.93 -15.61 8.48
C LEU A 55 4.64 -15.16 7.02
N VAL A 56 5.07 -15.93 6.02
CA VAL A 56 4.75 -15.69 4.61
C VAL A 56 3.25 -15.77 4.37
N SER A 57 2.61 -16.81 4.89
CA SER A 57 1.17 -17.01 4.75
C SER A 57 0.35 -15.92 5.46
N GLN A 58 0.84 -15.43 6.60
CA GLN A 58 0.23 -14.31 7.30
C GLN A 58 0.35 -13.02 6.48
N ALA A 59 1.52 -12.73 5.93
CA ALA A 59 1.73 -11.55 5.10
C ALA A 59 0.85 -11.54 3.83
N ILE A 60 0.60 -12.70 3.23
CA ILE A 60 -0.33 -12.84 2.10
C ILE A 60 -1.76 -12.44 2.49
N PHE A 61 -2.21 -12.73 3.70
CA PHE A 61 -3.48 -12.24 4.20
C PHE A 61 -3.44 -10.74 4.48
N GLU A 62 -2.42 -10.28 5.19
CA GLU A 62 -2.28 -8.92 5.67
C GLU A 62 -2.09 -7.87 4.57
N GLN A 63 -1.61 -8.27 3.39
CA GLN A 63 -1.44 -7.34 2.26
C GLN A 63 -2.73 -6.61 1.87
N TYR A 64 -3.88 -7.23 2.09
CA TYR A 64 -5.18 -6.63 1.78
C TYR A 64 -5.64 -5.63 2.85
N LEU A 65 -5.04 -5.67 4.05
CA LEU A 65 -5.44 -4.81 5.16
C LEU A 65 -4.85 -3.39 5.05
N PRO A 66 -5.55 -2.36 5.54
CA PRO A 66 -6.99 -2.37 5.81
C PRO A 66 -7.80 -2.39 4.51
N ARG A 67 -8.91 -3.14 4.50
CA ARG A 67 -9.82 -3.26 3.35
C ARG A 67 -10.85 -2.13 3.29
N LEU A 68 -11.18 -1.56 4.45
CA LEU A 68 -12.14 -0.48 4.61
C LEU A 68 -11.79 0.42 5.78
N ALA A 69 -12.51 1.52 5.95
CA ALA A 69 -12.30 2.43 7.07
C ALA A 69 -12.63 1.72 8.40
N GLY A 70 -11.71 1.80 9.37
CA GLY A 70 -11.85 1.14 10.68
C GLY A 70 -11.55 -0.36 10.68
N ASP A 71 -11.09 -0.93 9.56
CA ASP A 71 -10.60 -2.31 9.51
C ASP A 71 -9.29 -2.47 10.30
N GLU A 72 -8.96 -3.72 10.64
CA GLU A 72 -7.68 -4.07 11.27
C GLU A 72 -6.52 -3.66 10.37
N LEU A 73 -5.40 -3.32 11.00
CA LEU A 73 -4.15 -3.04 10.30
C LEU A 73 -3.27 -4.29 10.28
N PRO A 74 -2.32 -4.42 9.33
CA PRO A 74 -1.38 -5.53 9.33
C PRO A 74 -0.59 -5.58 10.64
N GLU A 75 -0.51 -6.75 11.28
CA GLU A 75 0.20 -6.92 12.55
C GLU A 75 1.71 -7.13 12.34
N THR A 76 2.05 -7.99 11.36
CA THR A 76 3.45 -8.35 11.12
C THR A 76 4.20 -7.28 10.34
N THR A 77 5.50 -7.15 10.58
CA THR A 77 6.34 -6.21 9.84
C THR A 77 6.32 -6.48 8.33
N ILE A 78 6.51 -7.74 7.92
CA ILE A 78 6.53 -8.06 6.49
C ILE A 78 5.15 -7.93 5.84
N GLY A 79 4.06 -8.23 6.56
CA GLY A 79 2.70 -8.00 6.08
C GLY A 79 2.39 -6.52 5.92
N SER A 80 2.84 -5.68 6.86
CA SER A 80 2.70 -4.22 6.79
C SER A 80 3.48 -3.63 5.61
N ILE A 81 4.71 -4.09 5.38
CA ILE A 81 5.52 -3.66 4.24
C ILE A 81 4.86 -4.08 2.92
N LEU A 82 4.37 -5.32 2.84
CA LEU A 82 3.69 -5.83 1.64
C LEU A 82 2.38 -5.07 1.37
N ALA A 83 1.58 -4.81 2.41
CA ALA A 83 0.35 -4.02 2.30
C ALA A 83 0.62 -2.58 1.86
N LEU A 84 1.69 -1.97 2.38
CA LEU A 84 2.12 -0.64 1.98
C LEU A 84 2.55 -0.62 0.50
N ALA A 85 3.41 -1.56 0.10
CA ALA A 85 3.90 -1.67 -1.26
C ALA A 85 2.76 -1.89 -2.27
N ASP A 86 1.83 -2.79 -2.00
CA ASP A 86 0.67 -3.09 -2.84
C ASP A 86 -0.24 -1.86 -3.06
N LYS A 87 -0.49 -1.11 -1.99
CA LYS A 87 -1.33 0.10 -2.06
C LYS A 87 -0.64 1.23 -2.82
N ILE A 88 0.65 1.44 -2.58
CA ILE A 88 1.45 2.46 -3.29
C ILE A 88 1.56 2.10 -4.77
N ASP A 89 1.88 0.86 -5.11
CA ASP A 89 1.98 0.38 -6.48
C ASP A 89 0.67 0.64 -7.25
N THR A 90 -0.47 0.29 -6.66
CA THR A 90 -1.79 0.51 -7.25
C THR A 90 -2.07 2.01 -7.47
N ILE A 91 -1.78 2.87 -6.47
CA ILE A 91 -2.00 4.32 -6.59
C ILE A 91 -1.11 4.89 -7.70
N VAL A 92 0.18 4.59 -7.65
CA VAL A 92 1.18 5.11 -8.60
C VAL A 92 0.86 4.66 -10.02
N GLY A 93 0.57 3.38 -10.23
CA GLY A 93 0.24 2.83 -11.54
C GLY A 93 -1.00 3.48 -12.17
N LEU A 94 -2.06 3.69 -11.39
CA LEU A 94 -3.29 4.33 -11.88
C LEU A 94 -3.09 5.82 -12.17
N PHE A 95 -2.32 6.53 -11.35
CA PHE A 95 -1.96 7.93 -11.63
C PHE A 95 -1.09 8.07 -12.88
N ALA A 96 -0.13 7.15 -13.08
CA ALA A 96 0.76 7.15 -14.25
C ALA A 96 -0.01 7.01 -15.58
N ILE A 97 -1.12 6.27 -15.57
CA ILE A 97 -1.99 6.12 -16.77
C ILE A 97 -3.17 7.11 -16.78
N GLY A 98 -3.19 8.08 -15.86
CA GLY A 98 -4.19 9.17 -15.84
C GLY A 98 -5.55 8.79 -15.24
N LEU A 99 -5.69 7.63 -14.59
CA LEU A 99 -6.92 7.20 -13.92
C LEU A 99 -7.00 7.77 -12.50
N ILE A 100 -7.13 9.08 -12.40
CA ILE A 100 -7.16 9.84 -11.15
C ILE A 100 -8.59 10.01 -10.67
N PRO A 101 -8.91 9.76 -9.37
CA PRO A 101 -10.24 9.97 -8.83
C PRO A 101 -10.71 11.42 -8.95
N THR A 102 -11.93 11.63 -9.44
CA THR A 102 -12.52 12.96 -9.59
C THR A 102 -13.85 13.07 -8.83
N GLY A 103 -14.03 14.15 -8.03
CA GLY A 103 -15.29 14.39 -7.32
C GLY A 103 -15.71 13.17 -6.48
N SER A 104 -16.92 12.64 -6.73
CA SER A 104 -17.44 11.44 -6.05
C SER A 104 -16.99 10.11 -6.66
N GLN A 105 -16.37 10.12 -7.85
CA GLN A 105 -15.99 8.92 -8.57
C GLN A 105 -14.61 8.42 -8.11
N ASP A 106 -14.56 7.21 -7.60
CA ASP A 106 -13.34 6.50 -7.21
C ASP A 106 -13.52 4.98 -7.48
N PRO A 107 -13.56 4.58 -8.75
CA PRO A 107 -13.87 3.20 -9.13
C PRO A 107 -12.81 2.20 -8.65
N PHE A 108 -11.59 2.67 -8.38
CA PHE A 108 -10.47 1.85 -7.92
C PHE A 108 -10.19 1.98 -6.43
N ALA A 109 -11.05 2.68 -5.70
CA ALA A 109 -10.95 2.89 -4.26
C ALA A 109 -9.61 3.53 -3.80
N LEU A 110 -9.01 4.40 -4.63
CA LEU A 110 -7.72 5.03 -4.35
C LEU A 110 -7.72 5.88 -3.08
N ARG A 111 -8.89 6.49 -2.72
CA ARG A 111 -9.03 7.22 -1.45
C ARG A 111 -8.84 6.29 -0.26
N ARG A 112 -9.46 5.11 -0.32
CA ARG A 112 -9.33 4.10 0.73
C ARG A 112 -7.90 3.56 0.81
N LEU A 113 -7.27 3.29 -0.34
CA LEU A 113 -5.89 2.83 -0.38
C LEU A 113 -4.93 3.86 0.22
N SER A 114 -5.07 5.15 -0.12
CA SER A 114 -4.21 6.20 0.41
C SER A 114 -4.39 6.43 1.92
N ILE A 115 -5.62 6.33 2.43
CA ILE A 115 -5.87 6.35 3.88
C ILE A 115 -5.23 5.13 4.55
N GLY A 116 -5.32 3.96 3.93
CA GLY A 116 -4.65 2.74 4.40
C GLY A 116 -3.14 2.89 4.51
N VAL A 117 -2.49 3.50 3.51
CA VAL A 117 -1.05 3.83 3.53
C VAL A 117 -0.72 4.69 4.75
N VAL A 118 -1.44 5.80 4.94
CA VAL A 118 -1.19 6.73 6.05
C VAL A 118 -1.40 6.05 7.41
N ASN A 119 -2.46 5.23 7.53
CA ASN A 119 -2.74 4.52 8.77
C ASN A 119 -1.68 3.48 9.11
N ILE A 120 -1.17 2.73 8.13
CA ILE A 120 -0.08 1.76 8.34
C ILE A 120 1.19 2.49 8.79
N LEU A 121 1.61 3.55 8.10
CA LEU A 121 2.80 4.33 8.47
C LEU A 121 2.70 4.89 9.88
N LYS A 122 1.54 5.42 10.23
CA LYS A 122 1.26 5.97 11.57
C LYS A 122 1.27 4.88 12.65
N ASP A 123 0.60 3.74 12.42
CA ASP A 123 0.51 2.63 13.38
C ASP A 123 1.89 2.04 13.69
N LYS A 124 2.69 1.83 12.66
CA LYS A 124 4.05 1.29 12.80
C LYS A 124 5.07 2.33 13.27
N ASN A 125 4.70 3.60 13.30
CA ASN A 125 5.60 4.71 13.62
C ASN A 125 6.90 4.65 12.79
N TRP A 126 6.78 4.33 11.51
CA TRP A 126 7.91 4.26 10.61
C TRP A 126 8.31 5.63 10.08
N ASP A 127 9.57 5.95 10.21
CA ASP A 127 10.18 7.14 9.61
C ASP A 127 10.53 6.87 8.14
N LEU A 128 9.51 6.88 7.30
CA LEU A 128 9.60 6.66 5.85
C LEU A 128 9.09 7.87 5.10
N SER A 129 9.94 8.42 4.23
CA SER A 129 9.54 9.49 3.31
C SER A 129 8.56 8.94 2.27
N LEU A 130 7.31 9.42 2.32
CA LEU A 130 6.30 9.08 1.33
C LEU A 130 6.72 9.52 -0.07
N SER A 131 7.39 10.68 -0.18
CA SER A 131 7.94 11.18 -1.45
C SER A 131 8.95 10.20 -2.06
N ASP A 132 9.84 9.64 -1.24
CA ASP A 132 10.85 8.69 -1.72
C ASP A 132 10.24 7.36 -2.18
N ILE A 133 9.22 6.88 -1.45
CA ILE A 133 8.51 5.64 -1.79
C ILE A 133 7.75 5.82 -3.11
N VAL A 134 7.06 6.95 -3.29
CA VAL A 134 6.36 7.30 -4.53
C VAL A 134 7.34 7.46 -5.68
N ASP A 135 8.46 8.12 -5.45
CA ASP A 135 9.52 8.32 -6.45
C ASP A 135 10.08 7.00 -6.95
N HIS A 136 10.40 6.09 -6.02
CA HIS A 136 10.87 4.76 -6.37
C HIS A 136 9.83 3.95 -7.17
N ALA A 137 8.58 3.98 -6.77
CA ALA A 137 7.52 3.28 -7.49
C ALA A 137 7.33 3.85 -8.91
N LEU A 138 7.34 5.17 -9.09
CA LEU A 138 7.29 5.82 -10.40
C LEU A 138 8.49 5.43 -11.27
N TYR A 139 9.70 5.41 -10.68
CA TYR A 139 10.91 5.00 -11.38
C TYR A 139 10.79 3.56 -11.92
N THR A 140 10.24 2.65 -11.13
CA THR A 140 9.99 1.25 -11.54
C THR A 140 9.05 1.18 -12.73
N TYR A 141 7.98 1.97 -12.76
CA TYR A 141 7.06 2.04 -13.91
C TYR A 141 7.73 2.54 -15.20
N VAL A 142 8.63 3.50 -15.09
CA VAL A 142 9.38 4.01 -16.26
C VAL A 142 10.38 2.95 -16.76
N GLN A 143 11.17 2.36 -15.87
CA GLN A 143 12.28 1.47 -16.25
C GLN A 143 11.83 0.06 -16.64
N GLU A 144 10.91 -0.51 -15.90
CA GLU A 144 10.52 -1.91 -16.09
C GLU A 144 9.29 -2.07 -16.98
N ASN A 145 8.34 -1.13 -16.90
CA ASN A 145 7.08 -1.23 -17.64
C ASN A 145 7.04 -0.35 -18.90
N ASN A 146 8.10 0.42 -19.17
CA ASN A 146 8.21 1.31 -20.33
C ASN A 146 7.02 2.29 -20.47
N LEU A 147 6.41 2.72 -19.37
CA LEU A 147 5.35 3.70 -19.39
C LEU A 147 5.93 5.10 -19.64
N THR A 148 5.25 5.85 -20.51
CA THR A 148 5.63 7.23 -20.82
C THR A 148 4.61 8.18 -20.24
N PHE A 149 5.03 9.03 -19.30
CA PHE A 149 4.20 10.05 -18.66
C PHE A 149 5.09 11.24 -18.21
N ASN A 150 4.48 12.35 -17.86
CA ASN A 150 5.21 13.45 -17.25
C ASN A 150 5.50 13.12 -15.79
N TYR A 151 6.73 12.69 -15.52
CA TYR A 151 7.17 12.16 -14.22
C TYR A 151 6.90 13.13 -13.06
N GLU A 152 7.39 14.36 -13.17
CA GLU A 152 7.25 15.37 -12.12
C GLU A 152 5.79 15.75 -11.87
N GLU A 153 5.02 15.89 -12.95
CA GLU A 153 3.59 16.21 -12.85
C GLU A 153 2.81 15.09 -12.15
N VAL A 154 3.10 13.83 -12.47
CA VAL A 154 2.42 12.67 -11.87
C VAL A 154 2.83 12.53 -10.40
N LYS A 155 4.13 12.69 -10.09
CA LYS A 155 4.65 12.68 -8.73
C LYS A 155 3.94 13.73 -7.86
N GLU A 156 3.89 14.98 -8.30
CA GLU A 156 3.25 16.05 -7.54
C GLU A 156 1.76 15.81 -7.35
N LYS A 157 1.04 15.33 -8.36
CA LYS A 157 -0.37 14.94 -8.22
C LYS A 157 -0.59 13.85 -7.17
N ILE A 158 0.31 12.86 -7.08
CA ILE A 158 0.23 11.80 -6.06
C ILE A 158 0.48 12.39 -4.68
N LEU A 159 1.51 13.22 -4.52
CA LEU A 159 1.82 13.85 -3.23
C LEU A 159 0.70 14.77 -2.77
N ASP A 160 0.13 15.60 -3.63
CA ASP A 160 -1.04 16.42 -3.33
C ASP A 160 -2.25 15.56 -2.95
N TYR A 161 -2.41 14.44 -3.62
CA TYR A 161 -3.46 13.47 -3.29
C TYR A 161 -3.29 12.93 -1.88
N PHE A 162 -2.07 12.63 -1.43
CA PHE A 162 -1.78 12.20 -0.05
C PHE A 162 -1.92 13.35 0.95
N ARG A 163 -1.41 14.55 0.65
CA ARG A 163 -1.55 15.75 1.50
C ARG A 163 -3.00 16.00 1.89
N ALA A 164 -3.93 15.90 0.92
CA ALA A 164 -5.36 16.06 1.19
C ALA A 164 -5.91 15.00 2.17
N ARG A 165 -5.40 13.75 2.15
CA ARG A 165 -5.83 12.66 3.07
C ARG A 165 -5.23 12.84 4.45
N ILE A 166 -3.95 13.17 4.52
CA ILE A 166 -3.27 13.48 5.79
C ILE A 166 -3.99 14.62 6.48
N LYS A 167 -4.33 15.69 5.74
CA LYS A 167 -5.11 16.80 6.26
C LYS A 167 -6.42 16.35 6.91
N ASN A 168 -7.23 15.56 6.19
CA ASN A 168 -8.50 15.07 6.69
C ASN A 168 -8.31 14.20 7.95
N ILE A 169 -7.32 13.31 7.97
CA ILE A 169 -7.01 12.46 9.13
C ILE A 169 -6.64 13.33 10.35
N LEU A 170 -5.83 14.37 10.16
CA LEU A 170 -5.42 15.27 11.24
C LEU A 170 -6.60 16.14 11.75
N GLU A 171 -7.50 16.56 10.84
CA GLU A 171 -8.73 17.27 11.21
C GLU A 171 -9.67 16.36 12.04
N ASP A 172 -9.85 15.11 11.64
CA ASP A 172 -10.65 14.12 12.38
C ASP A 172 -10.07 13.82 13.78
N MET A 173 -8.75 13.96 13.94
CA MET A 173 -8.06 13.87 15.23
C MET A 173 -8.18 15.14 16.08
N ASN A 174 -8.91 16.15 15.64
CA ASN A 174 -9.05 17.47 16.29
C ASN A 174 -7.71 18.20 16.48
N ILE A 175 -6.75 18.00 15.58
CA ILE A 175 -5.49 18.76 15.57
C ILE A 175 -5.79 20.20 15.13
N ARG A 176 -5.12 21.15 15.77
CA ARG A 176 -5.28 22.58 15.43
C ARG A 176 -4.88 22.86 13.99
N TYR A 177 -5.67 23.70 13.32
CA TYR A 177 -5.49 24.05 11.90
C TYR A 177 -4.09 24.59 11.57
N ASP A 178 -3.51 25.44 12.44
CA ASP A 178 -2.17 26.01 12.25
C ASP A 178 -1.07 24.93 12.26
N ILE A 179 -1.22 23.90 13.11
CA ILE A 179 -0.31 22.76 13.17
C ILE A 179 -0.44 21.92 11.88
N ILE A 180 -1.69 21.66 11.45
CA ILE A 180 -1.96 20.91 10.22
C ILE A 180 -1.30 21.60 9.03
N GLN A 181 -1.43 22.93 8.91
CA GLN A 181 -0.81 23.67 7.82
C GLN A 181 0.72 23.60 7.86
N GLY A 182 1.33 23.64 9.04
CA GLY A 182 2.77 23.47 9.20
C GLY A 182 3.26 22.11 8.75
N VAL A 183 2.55 21.02 9.12
CA VAL A 183 2.90 19.65 8.75
C VAL A 183 2.75 19.39 7.23
N ILE A 184 1.73 19.98 6.59
CA ILE A 184 1.48 19.77 5.16
C ILE A 184 2.45 20.58 4.29
N ALA A 185 2.97 21.70 4.80
CA ALA A 185 3.89 22.57 4.08
C ALA A 185 5.37 22.13 4.19
N SER A 186 5.70 21.24 5.12
CA SER A 186 7.03 20.66 5.27
C SER A 186 7.26 19.49 4.31
#